data_db2343f6c4ab374a6b1b37be761f83a1
#
_entry.id   db2343f6c4ab374a6b1b37be761f83a1
#
_cell.length_a   1.000
_cell.length_b   1.000
_cell.length_c   1.000
_cell.angle_alpha   90.00
_cell.angle_beta   90.00
_cell.angle_gamma   90.00
#
_symmetry.space_group_name_H-M   'P 1'
#
loop_
_entity.id
_entity.type
_entity.pdbx_description
1 polymer ?
#
loop_
_entity_poly.entity_id
_entity_poly.type
_entity_poly.pdbx_seq_one_letter_code
_entity_poly.pdbx_strand_id
1 'polypeptide(L)'
;FSRMERVIRERMTLQSQDQSVITPQALINIRPVVAAIKEFFGSSPLSQFMDQNNPLAELTHKRRLSALGPGGLSRDRAGFEVRDVHYSHYGRMCPIETPEGPNIGLISYLASYAKINEYGFVEAPYRKVKKIYDENGNLKEQVVTDEVEYMTADVEDEYVVAQANEPLDEGKHFVRPRVSARRRDEILEIDAEKVDYMDVSPRMMVSVATACIPFLENDDCNRALMGSNMQRQAVPLMVTQQPIVATGMEYKAATDSGTAVLAKNDGIVEKMDADHVVVRNTKGELEDYALVKFARSNAGTCINQRPIVEVGESVKAGQVLADGPAMRNGEISLGKNALIGFMTWEGYNYEDAVLLNEKIVREDVYTSIHIEEYETESRDTKLGPEEITRDIPNVSEDALKDLDERGIIRIGAEVKSGDILVGKVTPKG
;
A
#
# COMPACT_ATOMS: atom_id res chain seq x y z
N PHE A 1 -3.13 13.89 -26.61
CA PHE A 1 -2.52 15.02 -27.35
C PHE A 1 -2.86 14.95 -28.85
N SER A 2 -2.73 13.82 -29.53
CA SER A 2 -3.06 13.68 -30.97
C SER A 2 -4.49 14.11 -31.32
N ARG A 3 -5.47 13.78 -30.49
CA ARG A 3 -6.87 14.25 -30.67
C ARG A 3 -6.98 15.76 -30.50
N MET A 4 -6.27 16.33 -29.52
CA MET A 4 -6.25 17.78 -29.29
C MET A 4 -5.60 18.52 -30.46
N GLU A 5 -4.47 18.04 -30.96
CA GLU A 5 -3.79 18.61 -32.14
C GLU A 5 -4.69 18.63 -33.37
N ARG A 6 -5.39 17.53 -33.62
CA ARG A 6 -6.35 17.47 -34.73
C ARG A 6 -7.45 18.56 -34.63
N VAL A 7 -8.02 18.72 -33.43
CA VAL A 7 -9.04 19.75 -33.20
C VAL A 7 -8.47 21.15 -33.35
N ILE A 8 -7.25 21.40 -32.94
CA ILE A 8 -6.58 22.69 -33.16
C ILE A 8 -6.41 22.97 -34.64
N ARG A 9 -5.93 21.98 -35.42
CA ARG A 9 -5.79 22.12 -36.90
C ARG A 9 -7.14 22.42 -37.57
N GLU A 10 -8.18 21.69 -37.21
CA GLU A 10 -9.55 21.92 -37.73
C GLU A 10 -10.04 23.33 -37.40
N ARG A 11 -9.86 23.81 -36.17
CA ARG A 11 -10.24 25.15 -35.76
C ARG A 11 -9.42 26.25 -36.46
N MET A 12 -8.12 26.03 -36.63
CA MET A 12 -7.27 26.96 -37.42
C MET A 12 -7.76 27.08 -38.86
N THR A 13 -8.15 26.00 -39.49
CA THR A 13 -8.65 26.00 -40.86
C THR A 13 -9.99 26.76 -40.99
N LEU A 14 -10.86 26.56 -39.98
CA LEU A 14 -12.18 27.24 -40.00
C LEU A 14 -12.09 28.75 -39.68
N GLN A 15 -11.11 29.18 -38.91
CA GLN A 15 -10.94 30.57 -38.46
C GLN A 15 -9.94 31.37 -39.32
N SER A 16 -9.45 30.84 -40.42
CA SER A 16 -8.41 31.46 -41.24
C SER A 16 -8.81 32.80 -41.89
N GLN A 17 -10.09 33.21 -41.81
CA GLN A 17 -10.59 34.45 -42.40
C GLN A 17 -10.51 35.68 -41.47
N ASP A 18 -10.30 35.52 -40.17
CA ASP A 18 -10.28 36.64 -39.23
C ASP A 18 -9.10 36.49 -38.23
N GLN A 19 -7.92 36.95 -38.66
CA GLN A 19 -6.67 36.81 -37.90
C GLN A 19 -6.64 37.60 -36.58
N SER A 20 -7.55 38.54 -36.40
CA SER A 20 -7.54 39.45 -35.22
C SER A 20 -8.13 38.82 -33.94
N VAL A 21 -8.78 37.66 -34.04
CA VAL A 21 -9.52 36.99 -32.93
C VAL A 21 -8.91 35.64 -32.54
N ILE A 22 -7.84 35.20 -33.20
CA ILE A 22 -7.24 33.90 -32.95
C ILE A 22 -6.33 33.96 -31.71
N THR A 23 -6.82 33.44 -30.59
CA THR A 23 -6.06 33.28 -29.35
C THR A 23 -5.82 31.78 -29.05
N PRO A 24 -4.77 31.42 -28.35
CA PRO A 24 -4.57 30.02 -27.91
C PRO A 24 -5.79 29.44 -27.19
N GLN A 25 -6.45 30.23 -26.36
CA GLN A 25 -7.68 29.83 -25.65
C GLN A 25 -8.85 29.49 -26.57
N ALA A 26 -8.99 30.21 -27.71
CA ALA A 26 -10.03 29.93 -28.70
C ALA A 26 -9.74 28.65 -29.50
N LEU A 27 -8.49 28.32 -29.72
CA LEU A 27 -8.04 27.14 -30.47
C LEU A 27 -8.02 25.85 -29.64
N ILE A 28 -7.59 25.94 -28.38
CA ILE A 28 -7.43 24.79 -27.53
C ILE A 28 -8.78 24.31 -26.99
N ASN A 29 -9.07 23.03 -27.18
CA ASN A 29 -10.22 22.35 -26.57
C ASN A 29 -9.72 21.31 -25.57
N ILE A 30 -10.04 21.51 -24.31
CA ILE A 30 -9.64 20.59 -23.23
C ILE A 30 -10.51 19.33 -23.16
N ARG A 31 -11.70 19.32 -23.79
CA ARG A 31 -12.65 18.18 -23.71
C ARG A 31 -12.05 16.84 -24.15
N PRO A 32 -11.28 16.73 -25.26
CA PRO A 32 -10.66 15.47 -25.66
C PRO A 32 -9.65 14.95 -24.63
N VAL A 33 -8.91 15.85 -23.96
CA VAL A 33 -7.95 15.50 -22.92
C VAL A 33 -8.68 15.00 -21.67
N VAL A 34 -9.71 15.74 -21.24
CA VAL A 34 -10.55 15.35 -20.10
C VAL A 34 -11.25 14.00 -20.37
N ALA A 35 -11.77 13.79 -21.59
CA ALA A 35 -12.38 12.53 -21.99
C ALA A 35 -11.38 11.37 -21.94
N ALA A 36 -10.15 11.55 -22.43
CA ALA A 36 -9.10 10.51 -22.39
C ALA A 36 -8.69 10.16 -20.94
N ILE A 37 -8.59 11.17 -20.07
CA ILE A 37 -8.27 10.95 -18.64
C ILE A 37 -9.41 10.18 -17.97
N LYS A 38 -10.66 10.59 -18.18
CA LYS A 38 -11.83 9.89 -17.62
C LYS A 38 -11.95 8.45 -18.14
N GLU A 39 -11.67 8.23 -19.42
CA GLU A 39 -11.67 6.90 -20.02
C GLU A 39 -10.60 6.00 -19.38
N PHE A 40 -9.38 6.52 -19.16
CA PHE A 40 -8.31 5.78 -18.50
C PHE A 40 -8.71 5.40 -17.07
N PHE A 41 -9.11 6.36 -16.23
CA PHE A 41 -9.45 6.08 -14.83
C PHE A 41 -10.75 5.28 -14.65
N GLY A 42 -11.67 5.31 -15.61
CA GLY A 42 -12.93 4.57 -15.55
C GLY A 42 -12.91 3.19 -16.18
N SER A 43 -12.03 2.93 -17.14
CA SER A 43 -12.10 1.72 -17.99
C SER A 43 -10.80 0.91 -18.04
N SER A 44 -9.65 1.48 -17.65
CA SER A 44 -8.38 0.76 -17.71
C SER A 44 -8.32 -0.33 -16.65
N PRO A 45 -7.91 -1.57 -17.00
CA PRO A 45 -7.68 -2.63 -16.01
C PRO A 45 -6.58 -2.31 -14.99
N LEU A 46 -5.71 -1.35 -15.28
CA LEU A 46 -4.62 -0.91 -14.39
C LEU A 46 -5.07 0.14 -13.38
N SER A 47 -6.16 0.85 -13.67
CA SER A 47 -6.80 1.76 -12.72
C SER A 47 -7.79 0.97 -11.88
N GLN A 48 -7.40 0.65 -10.65
CA GLN A 48 -8.14 -0.22 -9.75
C GLN A 48 -8.62 0.54 -8.52
N PHE A 49 -9.74 0.10 -7.96
CA PHE A 49 -10.20 0.56 -6.67
C PHE A 49 -9.21 0.13 -5.59
N MET A 50 -8.69 1.10 -4.83
CA MET A 50 -7.62 0.85 -3.87
C MET A 50 -8.08 -0.10 -2.75
N ASP A 51 -7.28 -1.14 -2.50
CA ASP A 51 -7.44 -2.02 -1.37
C ASP A 51 -7.08 -1.25 -0.08
N GLN A 52 -8.04 -1.03 0.78
CA GLN A 52 -7.96 -0.11 1.91
C GLN A 52 -8.40 -0.76 3.23
N ASN A 53 -8.22 -2.07 3.39
CA ASN A 53 -8.49 -2.76 4.65
C ASN A 53 -7.62 -2.22 5.79
N ASN A 54 -6.32 -2.08 5.53
CA ASN A 54 -5.33 -1.61 6.47
C ASN A 54 -4.20 -0.86 5.75
N PRO A 55 -3.32 -0.16 6.44
CA PRO A 55 -2.24 0.60 5.81
C PRO A 55 -1.29 -0.24 4.96
N LEU A 56 -1.03 -1.49 5.37
CA LEU A 56 -0.19 -2.41 4.61
C LEU A 56 -0.83 -2.80 3.27
N ALA A 57 -2.16 -3.01 3.24
CA ALA A 57 -2.90 -3.28 2.02
C ALA A 57 -2.82 -2.12 1.03
N GLU A 58 -2.94 -0.88 1.50
CA GLU A 58 -2.78 0.32 0.67
C GLU A 58 -1.37 0.40 0.07
N LEU A 59 -0.35 0.24 0.90
CA LEU A 59 1.04 0.34 0.48
C LEU A 59 1.39 -0.75 -0.55
N THR A 60 1.00 -1.98 -0.30
CA THR A 60 1.27 -3.10 -1.22
C THR A 60 0.50 -2.98 -2.52
N HIS A 61 -0.73 -2.48 -2.49
CA HIS A 61 -1.49 -2.23 -3.73
C HIS A 61 -0.79 -1.22 -4.64
N LYS A 62 -0.23 -0.15 -4.08
CA LYS A 62 0.54 0.87 -4.83
C LYS A 62 1.86 0.32 -5.41
N ARG A 63 2.37 -0.76 -4.88
CA ARG A 63 3.61 -1.44 -5.32
C ARG A 63 3.37 -2.69 -6.16
N ARG A 64 2.14 -2.92 -6.61
CA ARG A 64 1.76 -4.08 -7.42
C ARG A 64 2.27 -3.97 -8.84
N LEU A 65 2.80 -5.08 -9.35
CA LEU A 65 3.23 -5.26 -10.73
C LEU A 65 2.30 -6.25 -11.41
N SER A 66 1.72 -5.88 -12.54
CA SER A 66 0.78 -6.72 -13.28
C SER A 66 1.32 -7.05 -14.67
N ALA A 67 1.29 -8.32 -15.03
CA ALA A 67 1.57 -8.76 -16.39
C ALA A 67 0.32 -8.68 -17.31
N LEU A 68 -0.84 -8.37 -16.73
CA LEU A 68 -2.13 -8.28 -17.42
C LEU A 68 -2.39 -6.83 -17.90
N GLY A 69 -3.35 -6.68 -18.78
CA GLY A 69 -3.82 -5.38 -19.24
C GLY A 69 -3.38 -5.02 -20.66
N PRO A 70 -3.53 -3.76 -21.08
CA PRO A 70 -3.19 -3.31 -22.42
C PRO A 70 -1.70 -3.53 -22.73
N GLY A 71 -1.41 -4.26 -23.81
CA GLY A 71 -0.04 -4.63 -24.19
C GLY A 71 0.57 -5.77 -23.39
N GLY A 72 -0.16 -6.35 -22.43
CA GLY A 72 0.26 -7.47 -21.60
C GLY A 72 -0.30 -8.81 -22.04
N LEU A 73 -0.21 -9.78 -21.12
CA LEU A 73 -0.67 -11.16 -21.32
C LEU A 73 -2.17 -11.29 -21.00
N SER A 74 -2.79 -12.36 -21.50
CA SER A 74 -4.08 -12.83 -21.01
C SER A 74 -3.90 -14.06 -20.14
N ARG A 75 -4.78 -14.27 -19.15
CA ARG A 75 -4.71 -15.41 -18.21
C ARG A 75 -4.67 -16.75 -18.93
N ASP A 76 -5.49 -16.91 -19.97
CA ASP A 76 -5.64 -18.17 -20.71
C ASP A 76 -4.43 -18.50 -21.58
N ARG A 77 -3.64 -17.50 -21.96
CA ARG A 77 -2.44 -17.65 -22.80
C ARG A 77 -1.14 -17.69 -22.01
N ALA A 78 -1.19 -17.42 -20.71
CA ALA A 78 -0.02 -17.44 -19.85
C ALA A 78 0.32 -18.89 -19.44
N GLY A 79 1.43 -19.41 -19.96
CA GLY A 79 1.98 -20.71 -19.58
C GLY A 79 2.77 -20.64 -18.27
N PHE A 80 3.41 -21.74 -17.89
CA PHE A 80 4.23 -21.83 -16.68
C PHE A 80 5.46 -20.92 -16.73
N GLU A 81 6.09 -20.77 -17.88
CA GLU A 81 7.34 -20.00 -18.03
C GLU A 81 7.21 -18.54 -17.57
N VAL A 82 6.08 -17.89 -17.90
CA VAL A 82 5.85 -16.49 -17.52
C VAL A 82 5.40 -16.32 -16.06
N ARG A 83 5.05 -17.40 -15.39
CA ARG A 83 4.63 -17.43 -13.99
C ARG A 83 5.73 -17.83 -13.04
N ASP A 84 6.84 -18.35 -13.56
CA ASP A 84 7.98 -18.79 -12.77
C ASP A 84 8.82 -17.60 -12.26
N VAL A 85 9.59 -17.88 -11.23
CA VAL A 85 10.59 -16.94 -10.70
C VAL A 85 11.87 -17.07 -11.52
N HIS A 86 12.26 -15.98 -12.16
CA HIS A 86 13.49 -15.89 -12.92
C HIS A 86 14.62 -15.28 -12.07
N TYR A 87 15.89 -15.58 -12.35
CA TYR A 87 17.00 -15.01 -11.57
C TYR A 87 17.04 -13.47 -11.60
N SER A 88 16.55 -12.84 -12.67
CA SER A 88 16.44 -11.38 -12.78
C SER A 88 15.45 -10.75 -11.80
N HIS A 89 14.62 -11.54 -11.13
CA HIS A 89 13.70 -11.07 -10.09
C HIS A 89 14.42 -10.68 -8.80
N TYR A 90 15.63 -11.19 -8.60
CA TYR A 90 16.37 -10.93 -7.36
C TYR A 90 16.57 -9.44 -7.10
N GLY A 91 16.13 -9.00 -5.92
CA GLY A 91 16.14 -7.59 -5.53
C GLY A 91 15.16 -6.67 -6.27
N ARG A 92 14.36 -7.18 -7.20
CA ARG A 92 13.41 -6.42 -8.03
C ARG A 92 11.96 -6.81 -7.78
N MET A 93 11.65 -8.08 -7.89
CA MET A 93 10.30 -8.61 -7.68
C MET A 93 10.32 -9.66 -6.57
N CYS A 94 9.38 -9.57 -5.65
CA CYS A 94 9.26 -10.56 -4.56
C CYS A 94 8.92 -11.94 -5.12
N PRO A 95 9.67 -12.99 -4.75
CA PRO A 95 9.39 -14.36 -5.20
C PRO A 95 8.26 -15.03 -4.43
N ILE A 96 7.84 -14.46 -3.31
CA ILE A 96 6.91 -15.07 -2.35
C ILE A 96 5.52 -14.46 -2.50
N GLU A 97 5.41 -13.13 -2.48
CA GLU A 97 4.12 -12.43 -2.53
C GLU A 97 3.53 -12.46 -3.94
N THR A 98 2.53 -13.29 -4.14
CA THR A 98 1.75 -13.40 -5.36
C THR A 98 0.35 -13.91 -5.01
N PRO A 99 -0.71 -13.58 -5.78
CA PRO A 99 -2.03 -14.15 -5.55
C PRO A 99 -2.03 -15.67 -5.68
N GLU A 100 -2.91 -16.35 -4.95
CA GLU A 100 -3.25 -17.74 -5.16
C GLU A 100 -4.33 -17.86 -6.25
N GLY A 101 -4.27 -18.93 -7.05
CA GLY A 101 -5.25 -19.20 -8.08
C GLY A 101 -4.83 -18.76 -9.49
N PRO A 102 -5.77 -18.33 -10.36
CA PRO A 102 -5.52 -18.12 -11.79
C PRO A 102 -4.47 -17.04 -12.11
N ASN A 103 -4.27 -16.10 -11.22
CA ASN A 103 -3.33 -14.99 -11.38
C ASN A 103 -1.94 -15.25 -10.79
N ILE A 104 -1.66 -16.46 -10.31
CA ILE A 104 -0.37 -16.80 -9.71
C ILE A 104 0.77 -16.49 -10.69
N GLY A 105 1.80 -15.78 -10.22
CA GLY A 105 2.95 -15.39 -11.03
C GLY A 105 2.71 -14.27 -12.03
N LEU A 106 1.46 -13.95 -12.38
CA LEU A 106 1.09 -12.84 -13.27
C LEU A 106 0.96 -11.50 -12.54
N ILE A 107 0.63 -11.56 -11.27
CA ILE A 107 0.62 -10.41 -10.36
C ILE A 107 1.74 -10.61 -9.36
N SER A 108 2.62 -9.64 -9.29
CA SER A 108 3.79 -9.64 -8.41
C SER A 108 3.88 -8.30 -7.68
N TYR A 109 4.84 -8.20 -6.77
CA TYR A 109 5.04 -7.00 -5.97
C TYR A 109 6.50 -6.57 -6.01
N LEU A 110 6.70 -5.27 -6.06
CA LEU A 110 8.01 -4.65 -6.07
C LEU A 110 8.77 -5.01 -4.78
N ALA A 111 10.01 -5.44 -4.89
CA ALA A 111 10.86 -5.71 -3.74
C ALA A 111 11.11 -4.43 -2.92
N SER A 112 11.43 -4.60 -1.62
CA SER A 112 11.47 -3.50 -0.66
C SER A 112 12.45 -2.37 -1.03
N TYR A 113 13.60 -2.69 -1.63
CA TYR A 113 14.63 -1.71 -2.03
C TYR A 113 14.58 -1.35 -3.51
N ALA A 114 13.74 -2.01 -4.31
CA ALA A 114 13.65 -1.78 -5.74
C ALA A 114 12.96 -0.46 -6.09
N LYS A 115 13.32 0.10 -7.20
CA LYS A 115 12.63 1.25 -7.80
C LYS A 115 12.47 1.06 -9.30
N ILE A 116 11.60 1.83 -9.91
CA ILE A 116 11.37 1.87 -11.35
C ILE A 116 12.08 3.10 -11.91
N ASN A 117 12.90 2.91 -12.96
CA ASN A 117 13.60 3.99 -13.62
C ASN A 117 12.69 4.76 -14.59
N GLU A 118 13.21 5.83 -15.20
CA GLU A 118 12.49 6.67 -16.15
C GLU A 118 12.06 5.94 -17.44
N TYR A 119 12.70 4.82 -17.78
CA TYR A 119 12.37 3.97 -18.92
C TYR A 119 11.33 2.87 -18.59
N GLY A 120 10.94 2.73 -17.32
CA GLY A 120 10.02 1.71 -16.86
C GLY A 120 10.65 0.37 -16.44
N PHE A 121 11.98 0.26 -16.41
CA PHE A 121 12.66 -0.93 -15.91
C PHE A 121 12.81 -0.91 -14.39
N VAL A 122 12.75 -2.09 -13.77
CA VAL A 122 12.97 -2.24 -12.33
C VAL A 122 14.47 -2.33 -12.04
N GLU A 123 14.93 -1.50 -11.14
CA GLU A 123 16.32 -1.43 -10.69
C GLU A 123 16.46 -1.89 -9.24
N ALA A 124 17.58 -2.56 -8.95
CA ALA A 124 17.97 -2.94 -7.60
C ALA A 124 19.23 -2.21 -7.16
N PRO A 125 19.38 -1.88 -5.87
CA PRO A 125 20.57 -1.19 -5.35
C PRO A 125 21.67 -2.18 -5.01
N TYR A 126 22.92 -1.79 -5.31
CA TYR A 126 24.11 -2.55 -4.95
C TYR A 126 25.21 -1.61 -4.46
N ARG A 127 25.99 -2.07 -3.50
CA ARG A 127 27.16 -1.36 -2.98
C ARG A 127 28.36 -1.59 -3.89
N LYS A 128 29.01 -0.53 -4.31
CA LYS A 128 30.17 -0.59 -5.17
C LYS A 128 31.40 -1.06 -4.41
N VAL A 129 32.18 -1.96 -5.00
CA VAL A 129 33.46 -2.40 -4.51
C VAL A 129 34.57 -1.66 -5.27
N LYS A 130 35.34 -0.83 -4.56
CA LYS A 130 36.49 -0.13 -5.14
C LYS A 130 37.73 -1.01 -5.08
N LYS A 131 38.39 -1.15 -6.22
CA LYS A 131 39.67 -1.89 -6.39
C LYS A 131 40.76 -0.87 -6.63
N ILE A 132 41.77 -0.88 -5.81
CA ILE A 132 42.95 -0.01 -5.89
C ILE A 132 44.12 -0.87 -6.39
N TYR A 133 44.68 -0.52 -7.52
CA TYR A 133 45.80 -1.22 -8.13
C TYR A 133 47.12 -0.49 -7.88
N ASP A 134 48.20 -1.24 -7.77
CA ASP A 134 49.55 -0.68 -7.71
C ASP A 134 50.06 -0.27 -9.12
N GLU A 135 51.24 0.33 -9.19
CA GLU A 135 51.89 0.75 -10.46
C GLU A 135 52.18 -0.41 -11.40
N ASN A 136 52.18 -1.64 -10.88
CA ASN A 136 52.44 -2.88 -11.65
C ASN A 136 51.14 -3.57 -12.10
N GLY A 137 49.99 -3.00 -11.78
CA GLY A 137 48.68 -3.58 -12.13
C GLY A 137 48.19 -4.68 -11.21
N ASN A 138 48.84 -4.92 -10.07
CA ASN A 138 48.37 -5.87 -9.06
C ASN A 138 47.37 -5.17 -8.13
N LEU A 139 46.36 -5.93 -7.67
CA LEU A 139 45.39 -5.45 -6.69
C LEU A 139 46.09 -5.19 -5.36
N LYS A 140 46.13 -3.92 -4.94
CA LYS A 140 46.71 -3.50 -3.67
C LYS A 140 45.69 -3.56 -2.54
N GLU A 141 44.49 -3.08 -2.83
CA GLU A 141 43.42 -2.97 -1.82
C GLU A 141 42.05 -3.08 -2.48
N GLN A 142 41.10 -3.68 -1.79
CA GLN A 142 39.72 -3.79 -2.23
C GLN A 142 38.80 -3.43 -1.07
N VAL A 143 37.96 -2.42 -1.24
CA VAL A 143 37.09 -1.89 -0.19
C VAL A 143 35.64 -1.86 -0.68
N VAL A 144 34.73 -2.39 0.10
CA VAL A 144 33.28 -2.23 -0.10
C VAL A 144 32.87 -0.83 0.33
N THR A 145 32.40 -0.02 -0.58
CA THR A 145 32.03 1.38 -0.29
C THR A 145 30.58 1.52 0.14
N ASP A 146 30.22 2.66 0.70
CA ASP A 146 28.82 3.03 0.98
C ASP A 146 28.13 3.68 -0.26
N GLU A 147 28.85 3.77 -1.37
CA GLU A 147 28.30 4.24 -2.63
C GLU A 147 27.36 3.17 -3.20
N VAL A 148 26.08 3.53 -3.33
CA VAL A 148 25.03 2.65 -3.82
C VAL A 148 24.68 3.03 -5.25
N GLU A 149 24.77 2.07 -6.15
CA GLU A 149 24.34 2.21 -7.54
C GLU A 149 23.11 1.34 -7.80
N TYR A 150 22.14 1.91 -8.52
CA TYR A 150 20.96 1.19 -8.97
C TYR A 150 21.19 0.63 -10.36
N MET A 151 20.94 -0.66 -10.54
CA MET A 151 21.17 -1.36 -11.80
C MET A 151 19.94 -2.13 -12.25
N THR A 152 19.69 -2.10 -13.55
CA THR A 152 18.78 -3.03 -14.22
C THR A 152 19.40 -4.43 -14.32
N ALA A 153 18.58 -5.45 -14.59
CA ALA A 153 19.06 -6.84 -14.62
C ALA A 153 20.11 -7.11 -15.70
N ASP A 154 19.99 -6.47 -16.87
CA ASP A 154 20.93 -6.58 -17.97
C ASP A 154 22.31 -6.02 -17.61
N VAL A 155 22.38 -4.92 -16.90
CA VAL A 155 23.63 -4.33 -16.39
C VAL A 155 24.25 -5.21 -15.31
N GLU A 156 23.43 -5.72 -14.38
CA GLU A 156 23.88 -6.63 -13.31
C GLU A 156 24.49 -7.91 -13.85
N ASP A 157 24.02 -8.43 -14.99
CA ASP A 157 24.53 -9.66 -15.63
C ASP A 157 26.01 -9.60 -16.00
N GLU A 158 26.57 -8.41 -16.15
CA GLU A 158 27.97 -8.21 -16.47
C GLU A 158 28.90 -8.31 -15.26
N TYR A 159 28.34 -8.19 -14.03
CA TYR A 159 29.10 -8.06 -12.80
C TYR A 159 28.94 -9.29 -11.89
N VAL A 160 29.93 -9.45 -11.00
CA VAL A 160 29.90 -10.40 -9.90
C VAL A 160 29.46 -9.68 -8.64
N VAL A 161 28.36 -10.14 -8.04
CA VAL A 161 27.75 -9.51 -6.88
C VAL A 161 27.86 -10.44 -5.67
N ALA A 162 28.54 -9.98 -4.61
CA ALA A 162 28.66 -10.72 -3.35
C ALA A 162 27.35 -10.62 -2.57
N GLN A 163 27.08 -11.64 -1.74
CA GLN A 163 25.94 -11.64 -0.84
C GLN A 163 26.15 -10.67 0.32
N ALA A 164 25.05 -10.08 0.82
CA ALA A 164 25.11 -9.09 1.90
C ALA A 164 25.54 -9.65 3.26
N ASN A 165 25.43 -10.96 3.47
CA ASN A 165 25.81 -11.65 4.69
C ASN A 165 27.31 -12.01 4.78
N GLU A 166 28.10 -11.73 3.74
CA GLU A 166 29.54 -11.94 3.81
C GLU A 166 30.16 -11.01 4.87
N PRO A 167 31.01 -11.56 5.79
CA PRO A 167 31.61 -10.75 6.82
C PRO A 167 32.63 -9.76 6.25
N LEU A 168 32.55 -8.53 6.72
CA LEU A 168 33.48 -7.46 6.43
C LEU A 168 34.22 -7.07 7.71
N ASP A 169 35.47 -6.67 7.60
CA ASP A 169 36.23 -6.09 8.71
C ASP A 169 35.86 -4.62 8.98
N GLU A 170 36.49 -3.98 9.97
CA GLU A 170 36.26 -2.57 10.31
C GLU A 170 36.63 -1.63 9.15
N GLY A 171 37.56 -2.04 8.29
CA GLY A 171 37.97 -1.32 7.07
C GLY A 171 37.06 -1.58 5.86
N LYS A 172 35.99 -2.38 6.04
CA LYS A 172 35.07 -2.82 4.96
C LYS A 172 35.74 -3.68 3.88
N HIS A 173 36.73 -4.49 4.28
CA HIS A 173 37.33 -5.51 3.42
C HIS A 173 36.68 -6.87 3.66
N PHE A 174 36.68 -7.74 2.66
CA PHE A 174 36.23 -9.11 2.83
C PHE A 174 37.19 -9.87 3.76
N VAL A 175 36.65 -10.49 4.78
CA VAL A 175 37.44 -11.28 5.78
C VAL A 175 37.88 -12.60 5.16
N ARG A 176 37.06 -13.18 4.28
CA ARG A 176 37.33 -14.45 3.64
C ARG A 176 38.00 -14.24 2.29
N PRO A 177 39.01 -15.04 1.91
CA PRO A 177 39.63 -14.98 0.60
C PRO A 177 38.69 -15.44 -0.54
N ARG A 178 37.74 -16.31 -0.20
CA ARG A 178 36.65 -16.72 -1.10
C ARG A 178 35.30 -16.36 -0.48
N VAL A 179 34.44 -15.76 -1.28
CA VAL A 179 33.13 -15.24 -0.89
C VAL A 179 32.03 -15.85 -1.74
N SER A 180 30.86 -15.99 -1.13
CA SER A 180 29.64 -16.36 -1.86
C SER A 180 29.18 -15.18 -2.72
N ALA A 181 29.08 -15.41 -4.00
CA ALA A 181 28.65 -14.43 -4.96
C ALA A 181 27.71 -15.07 -6.00
N ARG A 182 27.03 -14.24 -6.74
CA ARG A 182 26.24 -14.67 -7.89
C ARG A 182 26.66 -13.91 -9.15
N ARG A 183 26.54 -14.57 -10.25
CA ARG A 183 26.66 -13.99 -11.58
C ARG A 183 25.59 -14.60 -12.47
N ARG A 184 24.66 -13.80 -12.95
CA ARG A 184 23.47 -14.28 -13.68
C ARG A 184 22.65 -15.26 -12.84
N ASP A 185 22.48 -16.50 -13.31
CA ASP A 185 21.75 -17.60 -12.66
C ASP A 185 22.65 -18.49 -11.78
N GLU A 186 23.95 -18.30 -11.82
CA GLU A 186 24.93 -19.11 -11.10
C GLU A 186 25.26 -18.52 -9.72
N ILE A 187 25.22 -19.38 -8.69
CA ILE A 187 25.70 -19.08 -7.34
C ILE A 187 27.09 -19.70 -7.22
N LEU A 188 28.09 -18.87 -6.95
CA LEU A 188 29.48 -19.22 -6.99
C LEU A 188 30.17 -18.89 -5.66
N GLU A 189 31.16 -19.72 -5.30
CA GLU A 189 32.22 -19.28 -4.40
C GLU A 189 33.40 -18.80 -5.24
N ILE A 190 33.69 -17.52 -5.20
CA ILE A 190 34.68 -16.86 -6.01
C ILE A 190 35.72 -16.14 -5.14
N ASP A 191 36.93 -15.92 -5.69
CA ASP A 191 37.94 -15.12 -5.01
C ASP A 191 37.42 -13.71 -4.77
N ALA A 192 37.62 -13.17 -3.57
CA ALA A 192 37.12 -11.84 -3.18
C ALA A 192 37.56 -10.75 -4.17
N GLU A 193 38.77 -10.87 -4.76
CA GLU A 193 39.32 -9.92 -5.72
C GLU A 193 38.48 -9.75 -6.99
N LYS A 194 37.67 -10.74 -7.35
CA LYS A 194 36.82 -10.72 -8.57
C LYS A 194 35.45 -10.11 -8.34
N VAL A 195 35.09 -9.78 -7.10
CA VAL A 195 33.80 -9.18 -6.75
C VAL A 195 33.75 -7.72 -7.18
N ASP A 196 32.69 -7.32 -7.86
CA ASP A 196 32.48 -5.96 -8.35
C ASP A 196 31.50 -5.15 -7.50
N TYR A 197 30.48 -5.82 -6.99
CA TYR A 197 29.42 -5.22 -6.16
C TYR A 197 29.06 -6.15 -5.00
N MET A 198 28.38 -5.60 -4.02
CA MET A 198 27.81 -6.33 -2.90
C MET A 198 26.35 -5.93 -2.68
N ASP A 199 25.51 -6.88 -2.32
CA ASP A 199 24.13 -6.60 -1.95
C ASP A 199 24.07 -5.62 -0.77
N VAL A 200 23.05 -4.74 -0.78
CA VAL A 200 22.85 -3.75 0.28
C VAL A 200 22.34 -4.42 1.56
N SER A 201 21.42 -5.38 1.42
CA SER A 201 20.80 -6.08 2.54
C SER A 201 20.32 -7.47 2.11
N PRO A 202 20.33 -8.48 2.99
CA PRO A 202 19.71 -9.77 2.73
C PRO A 202 18.18 -9.69 2.51
N ARG A 203 17.56 -8.63 3.03
CA ARG A 203 16.10 -8.39 2.94
C ARG A 203 15.64 -7.79 1.61
N MET A 204 16.57 -7.44 0.74
CA MET A 204 16.25 -6.76 -0.52
C MET A 204 15.48 -7.61 -1.53
N MET A 205 15.44 -8.93 -1.35
CA MET A 205 14.75 -9.84 -2.26
C MET A 205 13.23 -9.94 -2.04
N VAL A 206 12.72 -9.50 -0.91
CA VAL A 206 11.31 -9.64 -0.53
C VAL A 206 10.56 -8.32 -0.61
N SER A 207 9.23 -8.41 -0.78
CA SER A 207 8.34 -7.25 -0.74
C SER A 207 8.15 -6.72 0.70
N VAL A 208 7.48 -5.58 0.82
CA VAL A 208 7.19 -4.96 2.12
C VAL A 208 6.35 -5.88 3.01
N ALA A 209 5.29 -6.48 2.48
CA ALA A 209 4.42 -7.37 3.26
C ALA A 209 5.18 -8.62 3.73
N THR A 210 5.95 -9.23 2.85
CA THR A 210 6.77 -10.39 3.19
C THR A 210 7.87 -10.04 4.20
N ALA A 211 8.44 -8.84 4.11
CA ALA A 211 9.45 -8.36 5.06
C ALA A 211 8.90 -8.14 6.49
N CYS A 212 7.60 -8.06 6.65
CA CYS A 212 6.94 -7.98 7.96
C CYS A 212 6.78 -9.35 8.65
N ILE A 213 7.07 -10.46 7.99
CA ILE A 213 6.96 -11.81 8.56
C ILE A 213 8.20 -12.10 9.40
N PRO A 214 8.08 -12.26 10.72
CA PRO A 214 9.21 -12.64 11.56
C PRO A 214 9.60 -14.10 11.32
N PHE A 215 10.89 -14.41 11.40
CA PHE A 215 11.45 -15.76 11.16
C PHE A 215 11.07 -16.36 9.80
N LEU A 216 10.98 -15.51 8.78
CA LEU A 216 10.61 -15.91 7.40
C LEU A 216 11.50 -17.06 6.88
N GLU A 217 12.78 -17.04 7.22
CA GLU A 217 13.77 -18.05 6.81
C GLU A 217 13.46 -19.46 7.32
N ASN A 218 12.63 -19.60 8.35
CA ASN A 218 12.20 -20.88 8.92
C ASN A 218 10.87 -21.39 8.34
N ASP A 219 10.20 -20.56 7.52
CA ASP A 219 8.90 -20.89 6.97
C ASP A 219 9.04 -21.54 5.58
N ASP A 220 8.13 -22.46 5.27
CA ASP A 220 7.96 -22.96 3.92
C ASP A 220 7.42 -21.85 3.01
N CYS A 221 7.91 -21.81 1.77
CA CYS A 221 7.57 -20.79 0.79
C CYS A 221 6.05 -20.68 0.56
N ASN A 222 5.35 -21.81 0.51
CA ASN A 222 3.89 -21.83 0.32
C ASN A 222 3.15 -21.17 1.49
N ARG A 223 3.60 -21.40 2.72
CA ARG A 223 3.01 -20.79 3.91
C ARG A 223 3.38 -19.31 4.06
N ALA A 224 4.58 -18.93 3.68
CA ALA A 224 4.99 -17.53 3.61
C ALA A 224 4.13 -16.73 2.61
N LEU A 225 3.83 -17.30 1.45
CA LEU A 225 2.92 -16.72 0.46
C LEU A 225 1.51 -16.50 1.04
N MET A 226 0.95 -17.52 1.68
CA MET A 226 -0.37 -17.41 2.32
C MET A 226 -0.38 -16.35 3.42
N GLY A 227 0.64 -16.34 4.30
CA GLY A 227 0.79 -15.36 5.38
C GLY A 227 0.93 -13.92 4.86
N SER A 228 1.74 -13.72 3.85
CA SER A 228 1.90 -12.42 3.19
C SER A 228 0.57 -11.91 2.61
N ASN A 229 -0.20 -12.76 1.94
CA ASN A 229 -1.51 -12.41 1.43
C ASN A 229 -2.53 -12.13 2.54
N MET A 230 -2.52 -12.91 3.63
CA MET A 230 -3.44 -12.73 4.76
C MET A 230 -3.19 -11.46 5.56
N GLN A 231 -1.95 -10.97 5.66
CA GLN A 231 -1.67 -9.67 6.29
C GLN A 231 -2.46 -8.52 5.66
N ARG A 232 -2.65 -8.54 4.34
CA ARG A 232 -3.43 -7.52 3.62
C ARG A 232 -4.93 -7.57 3.88
N GLN A 233 -5.44 -8.68 4.40
CA GLN A 233 -6.85 -8.91 4.70
C GLN A 233 -7.20 -8.59 6.16
N ALA A 234 -6.23 -8.23 6.99
CA ALA A 234 -6.44 -7.94 8.39
C ALA A 234 -7.33 -6.70 8.58
N VAL A 235 -8.36 -6.84 9.39
CA VAL A 235 -9.31 -5.77 9.72
C VAL A 235 -8.71 -4.91 10.84
N PRO A 236 -8.78 -3.57 10.77
CA PRO A 236 -8.37 -2.69 11.86
C PRO A 236 -9.24 -2.92 13.11
N LEU A 237 -8.59 -3.24 14.22
CA LEU A 237 -9.28 -3.41 15.50
C LEU A 237 -9.50 -2.07 16.20
N MET A 238 -10.48 -2.00 17.10
CA MET A 238 -10.70 -0.83 17.96
C MET A 238 -9.46 -0.47 18.76
N VAL A 239 -8.83 -1.47 19.36
CA VAL A 239 -7.57 -1.32 20.10
C VAL A 239 -6.61 -2.39 19.62
N THR A 240 -5.56 -1.99 18.95
CA THR A 240 -4.48 -2.88 18.49
C THR A 240 -3.35 -2.95 19.49
N GLN A 241 -2.47 -3.93 19.33
CA GLN A 241 -1.23 -4.05 20.08
C GLN A 241 -0.05 -4.16 19.12
N GLN A 242 1.05 -3.52 19.48
CA GLN A 242 2.30 -3.74 18.76
C GLN A 242 2.71 -5.20 18.85
N PRO A 243 3.21 -5.80 17.77
CA PRO A 243 3.75 -7.15 17.82
C PRO A 243 4.97 -7.18 18.77
N ILE A 244 5.02 -8.18 19.65
CA ILE A 244 6.15 -8.38 20.57
C ILE A 244 7.39 -8.77 19.77
N VAL A 245 7.21 -9.63 18.77
CA VAL A 245 8.26 -10.03 17.82
C VAL A 245 7.96 -9.39 16.47
N ALA A 246 8.90 -8.61 15.96
CA ALA A 246 8.77 -7.83 14.76
C ALA A 246 10.08 -7.83 13.96
N THR A 247 10.04 -7.36 12.72
CA THR A 247 11.20 -7.32 11.82
C THR A 247 11.84 -5.93 11.72
N GLY A 248 11.19 -4.89 12.25
CA GLY A 248 11.58 -3.49 12.09
C GLY A 248 11.03 -2.82 10.83
N MET A 249 10.40 -3.58 9.94
CA MET A 249 9.75 -3.02 8.75
C MET A 249 8.44 -2.32 9.06
N GLU A 250 7.81 -2.63 10.18
CA GLU A 250 6.51 -2.13 10.61
C GLU A 250 6.48 -0.60 10.72
N TYR A 251 7.52 0.00 11.30
CA TYR A 251 7.61 1.46 11.40
C TYR A 251 7.73 2.12 10.03
N LYS A 252 8.61 1.60 9.19
CA LYS A 252 8.83 2.14 7.83
C LYS A 252 7.57 2.00 6.97
N ALA A 253 6.91 0.87 7.02
CA ALA A 253 5.67 0.63 6.31
C ALA A 253 4.54 1.55 6.79
N ALA A 254 4.44 1.80 8.10
CA ALA A 254 3.45 2.72 8.68
C ALA A 254 3.66 4.16 8.20
N THR A 255 4.89 4.66 8.23
CA THR A 255 5.22 6.03 7.79
C THR A 255 5.02 6.22 6.28
N ASP A 256 5.39 5.24 5.48
CA ASP A 256 5.31 5.32 4.02
C ASP A 256 3.90 5.03 3.47
N SER A 257 3.01 4.44 4.26
CA SER A 257 1.63 4.14 3.84
C SER A 257 0.76 5.39 3.60
N GLY A 258 1.13 6.52 4.21
CA GLY A 258 0.39 7.77 4.13
C GLY A 258 -0.88 7.84 4.98
N THR A 259 -1.16 6.83 5.81
CA THR A 259 -2.32 6.80 6.72
C THR A 259 -2.02 7.40 8.08
N ALA A 260 -0.75 7.44 8.49
CA ALA A 260 -0.29 8.16 9.67
C ALA A 260 -0.07 9.64 9.37
N VAL A 261 -0.32 10.50 10.34
CA VAL A 261 -0.02 11.92 10.26
C VAL A 261 1.43 12.15 10.67
N LEU A 262 2.22 12.72 9.77
CA LEU A 262 3.65 12.99 9.98
C LEU A 262 3.90 14.48 10.13
N ALA A 263 4.84 14.85 11.01
CA ALA A 263 5.32 16.22 11.13
C ALA A 263 6.05 16.65 9.84
N LYS A 264 5.69 17.81 9.31
CA LYS A 264 6.33 18.39 8.12
C LYS A 264 7.70 19.00 8.44
N ASN A 265 7.80 19.64 9.60
CA ASN A 265 9.00 20.32 10.07
C ASN A 265 9.28 19.99 11.54
N ASP A 266 10.50 20.28 11.96
CA ASP A 266 10.86 20.23 13.39
C ASP A 266 10.09 21.31 14.16
N GLY A 267 9.64 21.00 15.37
CA GLY A 267 8.86 21.93 16.16
C GLY A 267 8.51 21.41 17.54
N ILE A 268 7.60 22.14 18.19
CA ILE A 268 7.05 21.80 19.50
C ILE A 268 5.54 21.74 19.39
N VAL A 269 4.92 20.71 19.95
CA VAL A 269 3.47 20.57 19.99
C VAL A 269 2.89 21.64 20.93
N GLU A 270 2.11 22.56 20.37
CA GLU A 270 1.50 23.66 21.12
C GLU A 270 0.11 23.32 21.63
N LYS A 271 -0.67 22.63 20.80
CA LYS A 271 -2.02 22.22 21.14
C LYS A 271 -2.28 20.81 20.57
N MET A 272 -3.00 20.00 21.29
CA MET A 272 -3.46 18.69 20.86
C MET A 272 -4.86 18.45 21.42
N ASP A 273 -5.77 18.07 20.54
CA ASP A 273 -7.09 17.57 20.88
C ASP A 273 -7.42 16.35 19.99
N ALA A 274 -8.65 15.85 20.08
CA ALA A 274 -9.04 14.64 19.32
C ALA A 274 -9.05 14.85 17.79
N ASP A 275 -9.25 16.10 17.35
CA ASP A 275 -9.46 16.43 15.93
C ASP A 275 -8.27 17.14 15.31
N HIS A 276 -7.40 17.76 16.11
CA HIS A 276 -6.29 18.58 15.65
C HIS A 276 -5.02 18.40 16.47
N VAL A 277 -3.88 18.45 15.80
CA VAL A 277 -2.56 18.61 16.41
C VAL A 277 -1.94 19.86 15.82
N VAL A 278 -1.56 20.83 16.67
CA VAL A 278 -0.92 22.08 16.25
C VAL A 278 0.53 22.08 16.71
N VAL A 279 1.44 22.23 15.76
CA VAL A 279 2.89 22.26 15.98
C VAL A 279 3.42 23.63 15.62
N ARG A 280 4.17 24.25 16.54
CA ARG A 280 4.94 25.47 16.23
C ARG A 280 6.30 25.05 15.71
N ASN A 281 6.57 25.33 14.42
CA ASN A 281 7.83 24.99 13.80
C ASN A 281 8.99 25.90 14.28
N THR A 282 10.21 25.56 13.90
CA THR A 282 11.42 26.32 14.27
C THR A 282 11.45 27.74 13.72
N LYS A 283 10.61 28.06 12.71
CA LYS A 283 10.44 29.39 12.14
C LYS A 283 9.39 30.23 12.89
N GLY A 284 8.70 29.65 13.88
CA GLY A 284 7.64 30.30 14.65
C GLY A 284 6.25 30.22 14.00
N GLU A 285 6.09 29.54 12.88
CA GLU A 285 4.81 29.34 12.20
C GLU A 285 4.03 28.20 12.85
N LEU A 286 2.71 28.32 12.88
CA LEU A 286 1.81 27.26 13.35
C LEU A 286 1.41 26.35 12.20
N GLU A 287 1.64 25.06 12.38
CA GLU A 287 1.19 24.00 11.48
C GLU A 287 0.03 23.25 12.13
N ASP A 288 -1.14 23.34 11.51
CA ASP A 288 -2.35 22.65 11.97
C ASP A 288 -2.56 21.35 11.18
N TYR A 289 -2.60 20.23 11.89
CA TYR A 289 -2.84 18.90 11.36
C TYR A 289 -4.23 18.45 11.77
N ALA A 290 -5.18 18.52 10.85
CA ALA A 290 -6.52 17.97 11.05
C ALA A 290 -6.49 16.44 10.95
N LEU A 291 -7.14 15.77 11.91
CA LEU A 291 -7.20 14.32 12.00
C LEU A 291 -8.50 13.79 11.41
N VAL A 292 -8.40 12.69 10.68
CA VAL A 292 -9.57 11.97 10.16
C VAL A 292 -10.20 11.14 11.28
N LYS A 293 -11.47 11.36 11.54
CA LYS A 293 -12.23 10.69 12.60
C LYS A 293 -13.36 9.83 12.03
N PHE A 294 -13.35 8.53 12.35
CA PHE A 294 -14.42 7.58 12.05
C PHE A 294 -14.95 7.65 10.59
N ALA A 295 -14.04 7.77 9.63
CA ALA A 295 -14.36 7.77 8.22
C ALA A 295 -14.48 6.33 7.68
N ARG A 296 -15.30 6.16 6.65
CA ARG A 296 -15.42 4.88 5.94
C ARG A 296 -14.26 4.70 4.97
N SER A 297 -13.58 3.55 5.04
CA SER A 297 -12.63 3.13 4.00
C SER A 297 -13.36 2.50 2.80
N ASN A 298 -12.63 2.26 1.70
CA ASN A 298 -13.17 1.58 0.53
C ASN A 298 -13.73 0.17 0.85
N ALA A 299 -13.17 -0.49 1.84
CA ALA A 299 -13.58 -1.82 2.29
C ALA A 299 -14.64 -1.78 3.42
N GLY A 300 -15.12 -0.60 3.79
CA GLY A 300 -16.09 -0.43 4.87
C GLY A 300 -15.49 -0.48 6.27
N THR A 301 -14.18 -0.49 6.41
CA THR A 301 -13.48 -0.43 7.69
C THR A 301 -13.41 1.00 8.23
N CYS A 302 -13.14 1.15 9.52
CA CYS A 302 -13.08 2.45 10.19
C CYS A 302 -11.68 3.07 10.04
N ILE A 303 -11.62 4.27 9.49
CA ILE A 303 -10.43 5.12 9.49
C ILE A 303 -10.59 6.12 10.64
N ASN A 304 -9.74 5.99 11.67
CA ASN A 304 -9.74 6.88 12.81
C ASN A 304 -8.30 7.18 13.23
N GLN A 305 -7.89 8.43 13.07
CA GLN A 305 -6.56 8.87 13.45
C GLN A 305 -6.56 9.34 14.90
N ARG A 306 -5.59 8.89 15.68
CA ARG A 306 -5.44 9.21 17.10
C ARG A 306 -4.06 9.83 17.36
N PRO A 307 -4.00 11.01 18.01
CA PRO A 307 -2.72 11.62 18.36
C PRO A 307 -1.94 10.75 19.36
N ILE A 308 -0.63 10.69 19.19
CA ILE A 308 0.29 9.95 20.06
C ILE A 308 1.33 10.86 20.73
N VAL A 309 1.30 12.17 20.44
CA VAL A 309 2.19 13.17 21.01
C VAL A 309 1.50 13.95 22.13
N GLU A 310 2.28 14.53 23.02
CA GLU A 310 1.78 15.35 24.12
C GLU A 310 2.09 16.85 23.90
N VAL A 311 1.30 17.71 24.54
CA VAL A 311 1.53 19.16 24.48
C VAL A 311 2.87 19.49 25.14
N GLY A 312 3.71 20.26 24.44
CA GLY A 312 5.06 20.61 24.87
C GLY A 312 6.14 19.64 24.39
N GLU A 313 5.78 18.53 23.74
CA GLU A 313 6.73 17.58 23.18
C GLU A 313 7.45 18.18 21.95
N SER A 314 8.77 17.95 21.87
CA SER A 314 9.57 18.31 20.72
C SER A 314 9.47 17.21 19.66
N VAL A 315 9.08 17.58 18.45
CA VAL A 315 8.91 16.66 17.32
C VAL A 315 9.88 17.01 16.19
N LYS A 316 10.29 15.98 15.46
CA LYS A 316 11.17 16.11 14.29
C LYS A 316 10.37 15.94 13.00
N ALA A 317 10.85 16.50 11.91
CA ALA A 317 10.30 16.28 10.59
C ALA A 317 10.26 14.78 10.26
N GLY A 318 9.12 14.28 9.79
CA GLY A 318 8.88 12.87 9.51
C GLY A 318 8.48 12.00 10.71
N GLN A 319 8.44 12.56 11.93
CA GLN A 319 7.94 11.85 13.11
C GLN A 319 6.43 11.70 13.04
N VAL A 320 5.92 10.55 13.49
CA VAL A 320 4.48 10.29 13.56
C VAL A 320 3.84 11.12 14.66
N LEU A 321 2.86 11.94 14.32
CA LEU A 321 2.06 12.75 15.25
C LEU A 321 0.77 12.03 15.67
N ALA A 322 0.17 11.29 14.75
CA ALA A 322 -1.06 10.55 15.01
C ALA A 322 -1.02 9.19 14.30
N ASP A 323 -1.48 8.15 15.01
CA ASP A 323 -1.64 6.81 14.46
C ASP A 323 -2.89 6.74 13.58
N GLY A 324 -2.77 6.04 12.45
CA GLY A 324 -3.89 5.65 11.61
C GLY A 324 -4.56 4.34 12.07
N PRO A 325 -5.45 3.77 11.23
CA PRO A 325 -6.04 2.48 11.49
C PRO A 325 -4.98 1.37 11.51
N ALA A 326 -5.16 0.35 12.35
CA ALA A 326 -4.22 -0.76 12.52
C ALA A 326 -2.77 -0.32 12.79
N MET A 327 -2.60 0.76 13.53
CA MET A 327 -1.30 1.27 13.97
C MET A 327 -1.28 1.48 15.48
N ARG A 328 -0.10 1.32 16.06
CA ARG A 328 0.18 1.64 17.47
C ARG A 328 1.57 2.22 17.59
N ASN A 329 1.68 3.42 18.20
CA ASN A 329 2.95 4.13 18.38
C ASN A 329 3.78 4.28 17.09
N GLY A 330 3.13 4.53 15.96
CA GLY A 330 3.79 4.69 14.67
C GLY A 330 4.22 3.40 13.97
N GLU A 331 3.85 2.24 14.49
CA GLU A 331 4.13 0.93 13.88
C GLU A 331 2.84 0.24 13.44
N ILE A 332 2.92 -0.51 12.34
CA ILE A 332 1.82 -1.35 11.90
C ILE A 332 1.52 -2.42 12.96
N SER A 333 0.27 -2.47 13.40
CA SER A 333 -0.23 -3.37 14.43
C SER A 333 -1.55 -3.97 13.93
N LEU A 334 -1.44 -5.10 13.22
CA LEU A 334 -2.57 -5.72 12.52
C LEU A 334 -3.49 -6.53 13.43
N GLY A 335 -3.14 -6.70 14.71
CA GLY A 335 -3.93 -7.53 15.61
C GLY A 335 -3.54 -7.39 17.07
N LYS A 336 -3.59 -8.49 17.78
CA LYS A 336 -3.32 -8.63 19.22
C LYS A 336 -2.29 -9.73 19.47
N ASN A 337 -1.56 -9.59 20.56
CA ASN A 337 -0.69 -10.65 21.06
C ASN A 337 -1.52 -11.60 21.93
N ALA A 338 -1.96 -12.72 21.35
CA ALA A 338 -2.77 -13.70 22.05
C ALA A 338 -1.90 -14.81 22.66
N LEU A 339 -2.27 -15.28 23.85
CA LEU A 339 -1.68 -16.50 24.39
C LEU A 339 -2.34 -17.72 23.74
N ILE A 340 -1.54 -18.54 23.06
CA ILE A 340 -2.00 -19.69 22.29
C ILE A 340 -1.45 -20.98 22.90
N GLY A 341 -2.33 -21.95 23.15
CA GLY A 341 -1.99 -23.31 23.50
C GLY A 341 -2.15 -24.26 22.31
N PHE A 342 -1.12 -24.95 21.93
CA PHE A 342 -1.14 -25.95 20.85
C PHE A 342 -1.39 -27.33 21.44
N MET A 343 -2.62 -27.81 21.37
CA MET A 343 -3.02 -29.14 21.85
C MET A 343 -4.31 -29.58 21.16
N THR A 344 -4.61 -30.89 21.22
CA THR A 344 -5.92 -31.42 20.87
C THR A 344 -6.89 -31.20 22.02
N TRP A 345 -8.10 -30.75 21.74
CA TRP A 345 -9.15 -30.52 22.75
C TRP A 345 -10.47 -31.19 22.35
N GLU A 346 -10.68 -32.40 22.76
CA GLU A 346 -11.96 -33.15 22.60
C GLU A 346 -12.55 -33.10 21.17
N GLY A 347 -11.70 -32.92 20.15
CA GLY A 347 -12.12 -32.80 18.75
C GLY A 347 -12.70 -31.43 18.33
N TYR A 348 -12.90 -30.49 19.25
CA TYR A 348 -13.48 -29.17 18.93
C TYR A 348 -12.53 -28.24 18.17
N ASN A 349 -11.26 -28.57 18.10
CA ASN A 349 -10.25 -27.85 17.34
C ASN A 349 -9.68 -28.70 16.19
N TYR A 350 -10.51 -29.56 15.59
CA TYR A 350 -10.14 -30.38 14.44
C TYR A 350 -9.93 -29.52 13.19
N GLU A 351 -8.88 -29.80 12.42
CA GLU A 351 -8.43 -29.02 11.26
C GLU A 351 -8.15 -27.54 11.62
N ASP A 352 -8.87 -26.61 10.98
CA ASP A 352 -8.72 -25.16 11.15
C ASP A 352 -9.62 -24.57 12.26
N ALA A 353 -10.33 -25.44 13.00
CA ALA A 353 -11.17 -24.97 14.11
C ALA A 353 -10.32 -24.50 15.29
N VAL A 354 -10.75 -23.42 15.93
CA VAL A 354 -10.06 -22.78 17.04
C VAL A 354 -11.03 -22.58 18.20
N LEU A 355 -10.56 -22.91 19.42
CA LEU A 355 -11.27 -22.58 20.63
C LEU A 355 -10.84 -21.21 21.15
N LEU A 356 -11.79 -20.38 21.49
CA LEU A 356 -11.55 -19.05 22.03
C LEU A 356 -12.05 -18.97 23.48
N ASN A 357 -11.29 -18.24 24.32
CA ASN A 357 -11.71 -17.90 25.66
C ASN A 357 -12.83 -16.83 25.61
N GLU A 358 -13.85 -16.97 26.43
CA GLU A 358 -14.96 -15.99 26.55
C GLU A 358 -14.50 -14.56 26.84
N LYS A 359 -13.35 -14.38 27.51
CA LYS A 359 -12.76 -13.05 27.76
C LYS A 359 -12.49 -12.27 26.48
N ILE A 360 -12.18 -12.94 25.37
CA ILE A 360 -11.93 -12.29 24.08
C ILE A 360 -13.15 -11.51 23.62
N VAL A 361 -14.34 -12.09 23.79
CA VAL A 361 -15.61 -11.43 23.44
C VAL A 361 -15.98 -10.36 24.48
N ARG A 362 -15.86 -10.69 25.76
CA ARG A 362 -16.26 -9.79 26.85
C ARG A 362 -15.40 -8.53 26.94
N GLU A 363 -14.14 -8.61 26.62
CA GLU A 363 -13.15 -7.51 26.71
C GLU A 363 -12.90 -6.82 25.36
N ASP A 364 -13.72 -7.09 24.35
CA ASP A 364 -13.61 -6.51 22.99
C ASP A 364 -12.20 -6.65 22.36
N VAL A 365 -11.55 -7.81 22.58
CA VAL A 365 -10.14 -8.01 22.17
C VAL A 365 -9.98 -7.91 20.64
N TYR A 366 -10.87 -8.54 19.88
CA TYR A 366 -10.87 -8.52 18.40
C TYR A 366 -12.05 -7.75 17.81
N THR A 367 -12.62 -6.84 18.55
CA THR A 367 -13.74 -6.02 18.08
C THR A 367 -13.29 -4.99 17.08
N SER A 368 -14.04 -4.86 16.00
CA SER A 368 -13.82 -3.91 14.91
C SER A 368 -15.08 -3.11 14.60
N ILE A 369 -14.91 -1.94 14.01
CA ILE A 369 -15.98 -1.07 13.56
C ILE A 369 -16.05 -1.14 12.05
N HIS A 370 -17.26 -1.44 11.51
CA HIS A 370 -17.55 -1.42 10.09
C HIS A 370 -18.56 -0.32 9.81
N ILE A 371 -18.28 0.50 8.82
CA ILE A 371 -19.12 1.63 8.40
C ILE A 371 -19.63 1.34 7.01
N GLU A 372 -20.96 1.28 6.87
CA GLU A 372 -21.62 1.11 5.59
C GLU A 372 -22.32 2.41 5.19
N GLU A 373 -22.32 2.71 3.92
CA GLU A 373 -22.97 3.88 3.33
C GLU A 373 -24.07 3.43 2.39
N TYR A 374 -25.25 3.95 2.62
CA TYR A 374 -26.44 3.74 1.78
C TYR A 374 -26.86 5.07 1.18
N GLU A 375 -26.83 5.15 -0.14
CA GLU A 375 -27.23 6.34 -0.88
C GLU A 375 -28.54 6.09 -1.65
N THR A 376 -29.45 7.01 -1.60
CA THR A 376 -30.66 7.01 -2.42
C THR A 376 -30.95 8.42 -2.92
N GLU A 377 -31.53 8.50 -4.07
CA GLU A 377 -31.95 9.77 -4.66
C GLU A 377 -33.39 9.72 -5.15
N SER A 378 -34.06 10.84 -5.10
CA SER A 378 -35.38 11.03 -5.63
C SER A 378 -35.27 11.54 -7.08
N ARG A 379 -35.80 10.78 -8.03
CA ARG A 379 -35.73 11.06 -9.47
C ARG A 379 -37.09 11.37 -10.03
N ASP A 380 -37.12 12.17 -11.11
CA ASP A 380 -38.32 12.37 -11.91
C ASP A 380 -38.60 11.12 -12.76
N THR A 381 -39.77 10.55 -12.62
CA THR A 381 -40.25 9.44 -13.46
C THR A 381 -41.34 9.88 -14.44
N LYS A 382 -41.62 9.05 -15.43
CA LYS A 382 -42.70 9.34 -16.40
C LYS A 382 -44.08 9.44 -15.75
N LEU A 383 -44.27 8.85 -14.59
CA LEU A 383 -45.54 8.83 -13.83
C LEU A 383 -45.62 9.91 -12.75
N GLY A 384 -44.56 10.65 -12.57
CA GLY A 384 -44.44 11.73 -11.61
C GLY A 384 -43.09 11.65 -10.82
N PRO A 385 -42.79 12.69 -10.06
CA PRO A 385 -41.56 12.71 -9.26
C PRO A 385 -41.63 11.71 -8.08
N GLU A 386 -40.51 11.08 -7.79
CA GLU A 386 -40.35 10.34 -6.54
C GLU A 386 -40.23 11.33 -5.39
N GLU A 387 -40.64 10.93 -4.21
CA GLU A 387 -40.61 11.76 -3.00
C GLU A 387 -39.94 11.02 -1.84
N ILE A 388 -39.06 11.72 -1.14
CA ILE A 388 -38.51 11.26 0.13
C ILE A 388 -39.39 11.81 1.24
N THR A 389 -40.13 10.94 1.90
CA THR A 389 -41.12 11.30 2.91
C THR A 389 -41.25 10.22 4.00
N ARG A 390 -41.67 10.62 5.19
CA ARG A 390 -42.03 9.70 6.26
C ARG A 390 -43.40 9.01 6.02
N ASP A 391 -44.26 9.63 5.24
CA ASP A 391 -45.59 9.12 4.93
C ASP A 391 -45.53 8.03 3.86
N ILE A 392 -45.36 6.80 4.33
CA ILE A 392 -45.25 5.61 3.47
C ILE A 392 -46.53 4.79 3.63
N PRO A 393 -47.27 4.52 2.54
CA PRO A 393 -48.47 3.70 2.59
C PRO A 393 -48.13 2.23 2.94
N ASN A 394 -49.02 1.59 3.70
CA ASN A 394 -48.95 0.17 4.08
C ASN A 394 -47.75 -0.23 4.95
N VAL A 395 -47.20 0.70 5.69
CA VAL A 395 -46.12 0.46 6.67
C VAL A 395 -46.62 0.84 8.06
N SER A 396 -46.31 0.03 9.07
CA SER A 396 -46.70 0.29 10.45
C SER A 396 -45.96 1.49 11.05
N GLU A 397 -46.58 2.19 11.96
CA GLU A 397 -45.95 3.30 12.71
C GLU A 397 -44.67 2.85 13.46
N ASP A 398 -44.61 1.61 13.94
CA ASP A 398 -43.44 1.07 14.63
C ASP A 398 -42.25 0.95 13.72
N ALA A 399 -42.43 0.65 12.42
CA ALA A 399 -41.36 0.62 11.43
C ALA A 399 -40.84 2.01 11.04
N LEU A 400 -41.67 3.06 11.25
CA LEU A 400 -41.35 4.46 10.92
C LEU A 400 -40.88 5.28 12.13
N LYS A 401 -40.84 4.69 13.34
CA LYS A 401 -40.58 5.41 14.60
C LYS A 401 -39.25 6.19 14.61
N ASP A 402 -38.23 5.66 13.96
CA ASP A 402 -36.89 6.25 13.95
C ASP A 402 -36.66 7.20 12.77
N LEU A 403 -37.62 7.37 11.86
CA LEU A 403 -37.59 8.36 10.79
C LEU A 403 -37.92 9.75 11.30
N ASP A 404 -37.16 10.75 10.83
CA ASP A 404 -37.44 12.15 11.09
C ASP A 404 -38.59 12.69 10.19
N GLU A 405 -38.89 13.97 10.31
CA GLU A 405 -39.93 14.64 9.49
C GLU A 405 -39.63 14.61 7.98
N ARG A 406 -38.35 14.48 7.60
CA ARG A 406 -37.89 14.38 6.19
C ARG A 406 -37.99 12.96 5.63
N GLY A 407 -38.28 11.97 6.48
CA GLY A 407 -38.27 10.56 6.12
C GLY A 407 -36.85 9.92 6.13
N ILE A 408 -35.89 10.55 6.77
CA ILE A 408 -34.52 10.05 6.94
C ILE A 408 -34.37 9.58 8.39
N ILE A 409 -33.68 8.48 8.60
CA ILE A 409 -33.42 7.96 9.93
C ILE A 409 -32.66 8.97 10.81
N ARG A 410 -33.03 9.09 12.07
CA ARG A 410 -32.38 9.99 13.02
C ARG A 410 -30.97 9.49 13.39
N ILE A 411 -30.08 10.41 13.70
CA ILE A 411 -28.75 10.10 14.22
C ILE A 411 -28.90 9.44 15.60
N GLY A 412 -28.17 8.34 15.82
CA GLY A 412 -28.20 7.58 17.08
C GLY A 412 -29.25 6.47 17.13
N ALA A 413 -30.05 6.27 16.08
CA ALA A 413 -31.00 5.16 16.00
C ALA A 413 -30.26 3.82 15.88
N GLU A 414 -30.72 2.83 16.65
CA GLU A 414 -30.29 1.44 16.49
C GLU A 414 -31.01 0.83 15.30
N VAL A 415 -30.25 0.25 14.34
CA VAL A 415 -30.80 -0.35 13.13
C VAL A 415 -30.49 -1.84 13.06
N LYS A 416 -31.44 -2.58 12.50
CA LYS A 416 -31.37 -4.03 12.28
C LYS A 416 -31.69 -4.33 10.83
N SER A 417 -31.38 -5.54 10.39
CA SER A 417 -31.74 -6.01 9.06
C SER A 417 -33.27 -5.89 8.85
N GLY A 418 -33.66 -5.26 7.74
CA GLY A 418 -35.06 -5.01 7.40
C GLY A 418 -35.62 -3.68 7.85
N ASP A 419 -34.89 -2.88 8.64
CA ASP A 419 -35.32 -1.55 9.07
C ASP A 419 -35.30 -0.55 7.93
N ILE A 420 -36.18 0.43 7.98
CA ILE A 420 -36.26 1.50 6.97
C ILE A 420 -35.28 2.60 7.35
N LEU A 421 -34.34 2.91 6.45
CA LEU A 421 -33.37 3.98 6.64
C LEU A 421 -33.86 5.29 6.03
N VAL A 422 -34.50 5.22 4.87
CA VAL A 422 -35.06 6.38 4.15
C VAL A 422 -36.43 5.98 3.61
N GLY A 423 -37.40 6.81 3.84
CA GLY A 423 -38.73 6.65 3.29
C GLY A 423 -38.80 7.26 1.89
N LYS A 424 -38.97 6.44 0.86
CA LYS A 424 -39.08 6.87 -0.54
C LYS A 424 -40.35 6.30 -1.16
N VAL A 425 -41.15 7.18 -1.76
CA VAL A 425 -42.38 6.81 -2.45
C VAL A 425 -42.22 7.07 -3.94
N THR A 426 -42.50 6.04 -4.74
CA THR A 426 -42.46 6.13 -6.21
C THR A 426 -43.89 6.01 -6.74
N PRO A 427 -44.35 6.93 -7.62
CA PRO A 427 -45.66 6.82 -8.23
C PRO A 427 -45.79 5.55 -9.07
N LYS A 428 -46.89 4.82 -8.90
CA LYS A 428 -47.25 3.67 -9.74
C LYS A 428 -48.47 4.08 -10.60
N GLY A 429 -48.44 3.68 -11.89
CA GLY A 429 -49.58 3.81 -12.77
C GLY A 429 -50.60 2.70 -12.58
#